data_7039684f96a2951f0c4ce52ac99222ab
#
_entry.id   7039684f96a2951f0c4ce52ac99222ab
#
_cell.length_a   1.000
_cell.length_b   1.000
_cell.length_c   1.000
_cell.angle_alpha   90.00
_cell.angle_beta   90.00
_cell.angle_gamma   90.00
#
_symmetry.space_group_name_H-M   'P 1'
#
loop_
_entity.id
_entity.type
_entity.pdbx_description
1 polymer ?
#
loop_
_entity_poly.entity_id
_entity_poly.type
_entity_poly.pdbx_seq_one_letter_code
_entity_poly.pdbx_strand_id
1 'polypeptide(L)'
;MTRTIADIMATEVVSFSPDTNIHTAIHVLLEKRISGAPVLDDAGALVGVLSKKDCLKIVYSAAYHHDRGGPVSDYMSADVQTLDATMEISQAAEHFVASPYRRFPVVRDGSMVGQVSRHDILKALMEDG
;
A
#
# COMPACT_ATOMS: atom_id res chain seq x y z
N MET A 1 17.07 -17.76 -15.84
CA MET A 1 17.05 -16.65 -14.87
C MET A 1 15.74 -16.64 -14.10
N THR A 2 15.84 -16.46 -12.82
CA THR A 2 14.67 -16.41 -11.97
C THR A 2 14.07 -14.99 -12.00
N ARG A 3 12.77 -14.90 -12.21
CA ARG A 3 12.09 -13.61 -12.17
C ARG A 3 12.02 -13.09 -10.73
N THR A 4 12.08 -11.77 -10.59
CA THR A 4 11.90 -11.08 -9.32
C THR A 4 10.53 -10.43 -9.27
N ILE A 5 10.14 -9.94 -8.10
CA ILE A 5 8.86 -9.24 -7.98
C ILE A 5 8.83 -7.96 -8.79
N ALA A 6 10.00 -7.35 -9.07
CA ALA A 6 10.07 -6.19 -9.96
C ALA A 6 9.53 -6.50 -11.37
N ASP A 7 9.64 -7.76 -11.80
CA ASP A 7 9.20 -8.18 -13.14
C ASP A 7 7.68 -8.29 -13.26
N ILE A 8 6.97 -8.40 -12.14
CA ILE A 8 5.54 -8.67 -12.13
C ILE A 8 4.70 -7.65 -11.35
N MET A 9 5.34 -6.74 -10.64
CA MET A 9 4.64 -5.76 -9.79
C MET A 9 3.86 -4.74 -10.63
N ALA A 10 2.82 -4.16 -10.03
CA ALA A 10 2.15 -3.00 -10.59
C ALA A 10 3.01 -1.77 -10.30
N THR A 11 3.22 -0.93 -11.31
CA THR A 11 4.02 0.30 -11.16
C THR A 11 3.17 1.56 -11.08
N GLU A 12 1.93 1.51 -11.57
CA GLU A 12 0.99 2.62 -11.45
C GLU A 12 0.15 2.40 -10.20
N VAL A 13 0.58 3.00 -9.10
CA VAL A 13 -0.04 2.83 -7.79
C VAL A 13 -0.55 4.18 -7.31
N VAL A 14 -1.83 4.23 -6.91
CA VAL A 14 -2.38 5.42 -6.26
C VAL A 14 -1.67 5.61 -4.94
N SER A 15 -1.17 6.80 -4.70
CA SER A 15 -0.48 7.14 -3.45
C SER A 15 -0.91 8.52 -2.96
N PHE A 16 -0.65 8.79 -1.69
CA PHE A 16 -0.94 10.08 -1.08
C PHE A 16 0.35 10.70 -0.55
N SER A 17 0.33 12.03 -0.43
CA SER A 17 1.33 12.76 0.34
C SER A 17 0.91 12.77 1.82
N PRO A 18 1.86 12.84 2.77
CA PRO A 18 1.52 13.03 4.19
C PRO A 18 0.64 14.25 4.44
N ASP A 19 0.77 15.27 3.60
CA ASP A 19 0.03 16.53 3.72
C ASP A 19 -1.33 16.51 3.04
N THR A 20 -1.67 15.46 2.32
CA THR A 20 -2.97 15.34 1.65
C THR A 20 -4.09 15.45 2.68
N ASN A 21 -5.11 16.24 2.38
CA ASN A 21 -6.28 16.36 3.25
C ASN A 21 -6.98 15.01 3.36
N ILE A 22 -7.33 14.62 4.58
CA ILE A 22 -7.89 13.28 4.83
C ILE A 22 -9.21 13.06 4.09
N HIS A 23 -10.06 14.07 3.96
CA HIS A 23 -11.32 13.93 3.24
C HIS A 23 -11.09 13.72 1.74
N THR A 24 -10.09 14.39 1.18
CA THR A 24 -9.68 14.16 -0.22
C THR A 24 -9.21 12.73 -0.42
N ALA A 25 -8.39 12.23 0.50
CA ALA A 25 -7.88 10.86 0.42
C ALA A 25 -9.02 9.84 0.51
N ILE A 26 -9.99 10.05 1.41
CA ILE A 26 -11.16 9.18 1.54
C ILE A 26 -11.94 9.13 0.23
N HIS A 27 -12.18 10.27 -0.41
CA HIS A 27 -12.89 10.33 -1.68
C HIS A 27 -12.16 9.55 -2.78
N VAL A 28 -10.82 9.65 -2.83
CA VAL A 28 -10.03 8.91 -3.80
C VAL A 28 -10.15 7.40 -3.58
N LEU A 29 -10.05 6.93 -2.33
CA LEU A 29 -10.19 5.52 -2.02
C LEU A 29 -11.56 4.99 -2.45
N LEU A 30 -12.61 5.76 -2.20
CA LEU A 30 -13.98 5.37 -2.56
C LEU A 30 -14.18 5.38 -4.08
N GLU A 31 -13.73 6.43 -4.76
CA GLU A 31 -13.87 6.57 -6.20
C GLU A 31 -13.16 5.46 -6.95
N LYS A 32 -11.94 5.14 -6.52
CA LYS A 32 -11.12 4.11 -7.17
C LYS A 32 -11.37 2.71 -6.65
N ARG A 33 -12.23 2.56 -5.64
CA ARG A 33 -12.61 1.27 -5.05
C ARG A 33 -11.39 0.46 -4.59
N ILE A 34 -10.46 1.12 -3.93
CA ILE A 34 -9.26 0.49 -3.39
C ILE A 34 -9.32 0.46 -1.87
N SER A 35 -8.74 -0.57 -1.27
CA SER A 35 -8.80 -0.79 0.19
C SER A 35 -7.83 0.07 0.98
N GLY A 36 -6.86 0.66 0.31
CA GLY A 36 -5.87 1.51 0.93
C GLY A 36 -4.83 1.94 -0.08
N ALA A 37 -3.95 2.84 0.34
CA ALA A 37 -2.91 3.36 -0.52
C ALA A 37 -1.67 3.74 0.30
N PRO A 38 -0.48 3.61 -0.29
CA PRO A 38 0.75 4.05 0.34
C PRO A 38 0.81 5.57 0.44
N VAL A 39 1.52 6.04 1.45
CA VAL A 39 1.80 7.45 1.66
C VAL A 39 3.29 7.66 1.45
N LEU A 40 3.63 8.54 0.51
CA LEU A 40 5.00 8.79 0.10
C LEU A 40 5.37 10.24 0.40
N ASP A 41 6.61 10.45 0.87
CA ASP A 41 7.12 11.81 1.04
C ASP A 41 7.58 12.40 -0.31
N ASP A 42 8.10 13.62 -0.29
CA ASP A 42 8.53 14.32 -1.50
C ASP A 42 9.69 13.62 -2.22
N ALA A 43 10.45 12.81 -1.50
CA ALA A 43 11.56 12.04 -2.06
C ALA A 43 11.12 10.68 -2.61
N GLY A 44 9.83 10.33 -2.48
CA GLY A 44 9.32 9.03 -2.91
C GLY A 44 9.48 7.93 -1.88
N ALA A 45 9.93 8.25 -0.67
CA ALA A 45 10.07 7.28 0.39
C ALA A 45 8.71 6.95 1.02
N LEU A 46 8.49 5.68 1.31
CA LEU A 46 7.25 5.21 1.92
C LEU A 46 7.27 5.57 3.42
N VAL A 47 6.31 6.40 3.84
CA VAL A 47 6.22 6.85 5.23
C VAL A 47 5.00 6.29 5.96
N GLY A 48 4.07 5.68 5.26
CA GLY A 48 2.90 5.07 5.87
C GLY A 48 1.97 4.46 4.87
N VAL A 49 0.86 3.93 5.37
CA VAL A 49 -0.26 3.43 4.55
C VAL A 49 -1.55 3.94 5.16
N LEU A 50 -2.46 4.39 4.31
CA LEU A 50 -3.81 4.78 4.73
C LEU A 50 -4.79 3.73 4.23
N SER A 51 -5.54 3.10 5.13
CA SER A 51 -6.51 2.07 4.80
C SER A 51 -7.94 2.58 4.90
N LYS A 52 -8.89 1.90 4.25
CA LYS A 52 -10.32 2.17 4.44
C LYS A 52 -10.74 1.99 5.89
N LYS A 53 -10.12 1.03 6.59
CA LYS A 53 -10.41 0.80 8.00
C LYS A 53 -10.03 2.02 8.84
N ASP A 54 -8.87 2.63 8.56
CA ASP A 54 -8.46 3.87 9.23
C ASP A 54 -9.45 4.99 8.95
N CYS A 55 -9.88 5.12 7.70
CA CYS A 55 -10.85 6.13 7.29
C CYS A 55 -12.21 5.92 7.95
N LEU A 56 -12.65 4.67 8.09
CA LEU A 56 -13.91 4.36 8.75
C LEU A 56 -13.90 4.80 10.20
N LYS A 57 -12.78 4.59 10.90
CA LYS A 57 -12.62 5.05 12.28
C LYS A 57 -12.75 6.57 12.38
N ILE A 58 -12.19 7.30 11.43
CA ILE A 58 -12.24 8.77 11.40
C ILE A 58 -13.66 9.26 11.22
N VAL A 59 -14.37 8.73 10.22
CA VAL A 59 -15.74 9.13 9.91
C VAL A 59 -16.70 8.74 11.03
N TYR A 60 -16.50 7.57 11.62
CA TYR A 60 -17.29 7.13 12.77
C TYR A 60 -17.11 8.06 13.96
N SER A 61 -15.87 8.43 14.28
CA SER A 61 -15.56 9.39 15.34
C SER A 61 -16.17 10.75 15.08
N ALA A 62 -16.07 11.25 13.84
CA ALA A 62 -16.60 12.55 13.46
C ALA A 62 -18.12 12.64 13.66
N ALA A 63 -18.85 11.54 13.45
CA ALA A 63 -20.29 11.49 13.64
C ALA A 63 -20.69 11.74 15.08
N TYR A 64 -19.81 11.44 16.04
CA TYR A 64 -20.10 11.59 17.48
C TYR A 64 -19.37 12.76 18.12
N HIS A 65 -18.24 13.20 17.58
CA HIS A 65 -17.33 14.14 18.22
C HIS A 65 -17.02 15.38 17.39
N HIS A 66 -17.84 15.67 16.39
CA HIS A 66 -17.62 16.72 15.40
C HIS A 66 -16.42 16.41 14.48
N ASP A 67 -16.44 17.01 13.31
CA ASP A 67 -15.50 16.73 12.25
C ASP A 67 -14.06 17.04 12.67
N ARG A 68 -13.19 16.08 12.43
CA ARG A 68 -11.76 16.28 12.52
C ARG A 68 -11.19 16.19 11.10
N GLY A 69 -10.75 17.30 10.61
CA GLY A 69 -10.00 17.33 9.37
C GLY A 69 -8.53 17.05 9.64
N GLY A 70 -7.69 17.44 8.72
CA GLY A 70 -6.26 17.39 8.87
C GLY A 70 -5.59 16.54 7.81
N PRO A 71 -4.26 16.38 7.91
CA PRO A 71 -3.49 15.66 6.91
C PRO A 71 -3.56 14.15 7.12
N VAL A 72 -3.31 13.42 6.03
CA VAL A 72 -3.22 11.96 6.03
C VAL A 72 -2.23 11.46 7.10
N SER A 73 -1.14 12.20 7.33
CA SER A 73 -0.12 11.82 8.31
C SER A 73 -0.65 11.65 9.73
N ASP A 74 -1.75 12.31 10.08
CA ASP A 74 -2.36 12.18 11.41
C ASP A 74 -3.11 10.86 11.58
N TYR A 75 -3.42 10.17 10.49
CA TYR A 75 -4.32 9.02 10.51
C TYR A 75 -3.69 7.75 9.95
N MET A 76 -2.62 7.87 9.16
CA MET A 76 -1.97 6.73 8.53
C MET A 76 -1.29 5.83 9.55
N SER A 77 -1.09 4.56 9.16
CA SER A 77 -0.23 3.65 9.90
C SER A 77 1.20 3.82 9.39
N ALA A 78 2.14 4.06 10.29
CA ALA A 78 3.56 4.20 9.94
C ALA A 78 4.32 2.87 9.96
N ASP A 79 3.73 1.82 10.54
CA ASP A 79 4.33 0.49 10.60
C ASP A 79 3.94 -0.28 9.35
N VAL A 80 4.77 -0.20 8.32
CA VAL A 80 4.49 -0.76 6.99
C VAL A 80 5.52 -1.82 6.66
N GLN A 81 5.05 -3.02 6.33
CA GLN A 81 5.92 -4.08 5.82
C GLN A 81 6.06 -3.92 4.31
N THR A 82 7.29 -4.02 3.83
CA THR A 82 7.61 -3.89 2.41
C THR A 82 8.40 -5.09 1.93
N LEU A 83 8.44 -5.29 0.62
CA LEU A 83 9.31 -6.29 0.01
C LEU A 83 10.30 -5.57 -0.90
N ASP A 84 11.51 -6.12 -0.98
CA ASP A 84 12.55 -5.57 -1.86
C ASP A 84 12.30 -5.98 -3.31
N ALA A 85 12.51 -5.05 -4.24
CA ALA A 85 12.27 -5.27 -5.67
C ALA A 85 13.08 -6.45 -6.25
N THR A 86 14.22 -6.77 -5.66
CA THR A 86 15.08 -7.86 -6.11
C THR A 86 14.67 -9.23 -5.57
N MET A 87 13.67 -9.27 -4.68
CA MET A 87 13.20 -10.52 -4.10
C MET A 87 12.64 -11.44 -5.18
N GLU A 88 12.97 -12.73 -5.08
CA GLU A 88 12.42 -13.74 -5.99
C GLU A 88 10.95 -14.00 -5.68
N ILE A 89 10.20 -14.40 -6.70
CA ILE A 89 8.75 -14.62 -6.57
C ILE A 89 8.44 -15.67 -5.52
N SER A 90 9.22 -16.75 -5.44
CA SER A 90 9.02 -17.79 -4.43
C SER A 90 9.21 -17.28 -3.01
N GLN A 91 10.17 -16.39 -2.80
CA GLN A 91 10.40 -15.76 -1.49
C GLN A 91 9.23 -14.85 -1.11
N ALA A 92 8.72 -14.09 -2.08
CA ALA A 92 7.56 -13.24 -1.85
C ALA A 92 6.33 -14.09 -1.49
N ALA A 93 6.16 -15.24 -2.14
CA ALA A 93 5.08 -16.17 -1.83
C ALA A 93 5.11 -16.60 -0.36
N GLU A 94 6.31 -16.88 0.17
CA GLU A 94 6.46 -17.23 1.59
C GLU A 94 5.95 -16.12 2.51
N HIS A 95 6.26 -14.87 2.17
CA HIS A 95 5.78 -13.70 2.94
C HIS A 95 4.26 -13.60 2.92
N PHE A 96 3.65 -13.84 1.77
CA PHE A 96 2.19 -13.81 1.66
C PHE A 96 1.51 -14.93 2.44
N VAL A 97 2.09 -16.12 2.42
CA VAL A 97 1.54 -17.26 3.19
C VAL A 97 1.65 -17.01 4.69
N ALA A 98 2.73 -16.37 5.13
CA ALA A 98 3.00 -16.14 6.55
C ALA A 98 2.30 -14.90 7.13
N SER A 99 1.65 -14.08 6.30
CA SER A 99 1.05 -12.83 6.75
C SER A 99 -0.43 -12.72 6.34
N PRO A 100 -1.19 -11.84 7.00
CA PRO A 100 -2.59 -11.58 6.61
C PRO A 100 -2.71 -10.59 5.44
N TYR A 101 -1.62 -10.04 4.96
CA TYR A 101 -1.66 -8.98 3.95
C TYR A 101 -1.98 -9.54 2.57
N ARG A 102 -2.77 -8.78 1.81
CA ARG A 102 -3.13 -9.14 0.43
C ARG A 102 -2.18 -8.53 -0.59
N ARG A 103 -1.40 -7.53 -0.17
CA ARG A 103 -0.45 -6.83 -1.02
C ARG A 103 0.65 -6.22 -0.17
N PHE A 104 1.79 -5.99 -0.81
CA PHE A 104 2.92 -5.31 -0.19
C PHE A 104 3.44 -4.22 -1.10
N PRO A 105 3.82 -3.07 -0.54
CA PRO A 105 4.64 -2.11 -1.29
C PRO A 105 5.99 -2.73 -1.61
N VAL A 106 6.50 -2.41 -2.80
CA VAL A 106 7.82 -2.88 -3.26
C VAL A 106 8.76 -1.69 -3.28
N VAL A 107 9.92 -1.86 -2.66
CA VAL A 107 10.91 -0.78 -2.52
C VAL A 107 12.24 -1.16 -3.17
N ARG A 108 12.96 -0.13 -3.63
CA ARG A 108 14.31 -0.23 -4.15
C ARG A 108 15.07 1.02 -3.71
N ASP A 109 16.21 0.81 -3.02
CA ASP A 109 17.06 1.91 -2.58
C ASP A 109 16.31 3.00 -1.80
N GLY A 110 15.40 2.58 -0.92
CA GLY A 110 14.66 3.50 -0.06
C GLY A 110 13.41 4.13 -0.67
N SER A 111 13.17 3.91 -1.97
CA SER A 111 12.00 4.47 -2.65
C SER A 111 11.01 3.37 -3.02
N MET A 112 9.72 3.69 -2.96
CA MET A 112 8.70 2.77 -3.43
C MET A 112 8.70 2.76 -4.97
N VAL A 113 8.79 1.57 -5.56
CA VAL A 113 8.83 1.41 -7.01
C VAL A 113 7.62 0.69 -7.58
N GLY A 114 6.81 0.10 -6.72
CA GLY A 114 5.61 -0.61 -7.18
C GLY A 114 4.88 -1.27 -6.03
N GLN A 115 3.96 -2.15 -6.39
CA GLN A 115 3.15 -2.90 -5.43
C GLN A 115 2.92 -4.30 -6.00
N VAL A 116 2.96 -5.32 -5.15
CA VAL A 116 2.69 -6.69 -5.54
C VAL A 116 1.55 -7.24 -4.69
N SER A 117 0.65 -8.00 -5.33
CA SER A 117 -0.52 -8.60 -4.67
C SER A 117 -0.42 -10.12 -4.67
N ARG A 118 -1.29 -10.76 -3.86
CA ARG A 118 -1.44 -12.22 -3.89
C ARG A 118 -1.78 -12.71 -5.30
N HIS A 119 -2.63 -11.97 -6.01
CA HIS A 119 -2.99 -12.29 -7.38
C HIS A 119 -1.76 -12.33 -8.29
N ASP A 120 -0.90 -11.32 -8.19
CA ASP A 120 0.30 -11.23 -9.01
C ASP A 120 1.24 -12.42 -8.78
N ILE A 121 1.44 -12.78 -7.50
CA ILE A 121 2.30 -13.91 -7.13
C ILE A 121 1.72 -15.23 -7.63
N LEU A 122 0.43 -15.45 -7.39
CA LEU A 122 -0.24 -16.68 -7.78
C LEU A 122 -0.18 -16.86 -9.30
N LYS A 123 -0.47 -15.80 -10.05
CA LYS A 123 -0.40 -15.83 -11.51
C LYS A 123 1.01 -16.17 -11.98
N ALA A 124 2.03 -15.52 -11.41
CA ALA A 124 3.42 -15.77 -11.79
C ALA A 124 3.85 -17.21 -11.51
N LEU A 125 3.48 -17.75 -10.35
CA LEU A 125 3.81 -19.14 -10.00
C LEU A 125 3.13 -20.13 -10.93
N MET A 126 1.91 -19.86 -11.36
CA MET A 126 1.21 -20.73 -12.30
C MET A 126 1.82 -20.68 -13.71
N GLU A 127 2.31 -19.51 -14.12
CA GLU A 127 2.97 -19.34 -15.40
C GLU A 127 4.36 -19.99 -15.43
N ASP A 128 5.09 -19.93 -14.33
CA ASP A 128 6.44 -20.44 -14.20
C ASP A 128 6.48 -21.94 -13.89
N GLY A 129 5.38 -22.46 -13.42
CA GLY A 129 5.22 -23.87 -13.12
C GLY A 129 4.77 -24.66 -14.37
#